data_6a9cebb584e451ea651f72b144f9ed57
#
_entry.id   6a9cebb584e451ea651f72b144f9ed57
#
_cell.length_a   1.000
_cell.length_b   1.000
_cell.length_c   1.000
_cell.angle_alpha   90.00
_cell.angle_beta   90.00
_cell.angle_gamma   90.00
#
_symmetry.space_group_name_H-M   'P 1'
#
loop_
_entity.id
_entity.type
_entity.pdbx_description
1 polymer ?
#
loop_
_entity_poly.entity_id
_entity_poly.type
_entity_poly.pdbx_seq_one_letter_code
_entity_poly.pdbx_strand_id
1 'polypeptide(L)'
;MVEMSLIEKAKEFHGHICPFLVLGLRASEIAMKRLGIEKARESETVAEEILAIIECNNCFADGVQIATGCTLGNNCLIYLDLGKNAVTIVRRSNWKGVRVYLDGNKFNNTYFNEEDSKLFEKVVIKREGKDEDEEKLRKRWTEIAFSLMNAPEDLFKIEDVKIAEIERAPIFESIRCEKCGELAMKTRIFEINGKKLCLSCIGKCEAIVGRGIVSEFKIPFIRSEKL
;
A
#
# COMPACT_ATOMS: atom_id res chain seq x y z
N MET A 1 -17.42 -7.26 10.05
CA MET A 1 -16.74 -8.52 9.66
C MET A 1 -16.43 -8.46 8.18
N VAL A 2 -15.17 -8.66 7.82
CA VAL A 2 -14.74 -8.68 6.40
C VAL A 2 -15.45 -9.82 5.66
N GLU A 3 -16.02 -9.53 4.50
CA GLU A 3 -16.76 -10.52 3.70
C GLU A 3 -15.80 -11.43 2.93
N MET A 4 -16.18 -12.72 2.75
CA MET A 4 -15.39 -13.67 1.97
C MET A 4 -15.14 -13.20 0.53
N SER A 5 -16.15 -12.63 -0.11
CA SER A 5 -16.02 -12.07 -1.46
C SER A 5 -14.93 -11.00 -1.58
N LEU A 6 -14.71 -10.23 -0.51
CA LEU A 6 -13.65 -9.22 -0.47
C LEU A 6 -12.26 -9.86 -0.28
N ILE A 7 -12.19 -10.94 0.49
CA ILE A 7 -10.94 -11.72 0.65
C ILE A 7 -10.53 -12.37 -0.66
N GLU A 8 -11.46 -12.93 -1.42
CA GLU A 8 -11.16 -13.52 -2.74
C GLU A 8 -10.60 -12.47 -3.70
N LYS A 9 -11.22 -11.29 -3.78
CA LYS A 9 -10.72 -10.17 -4.58
C LYS A 9 -9.33 -9.72 -4.10
N ALA A 10 -9.11 -9.66 -2.79
CA ALA A 10 -7.82 -9.29 -2.24
C ALA A 10 -6.74 -10.32 -2.56
N LYS A 11 -7.07 -11.63 -2.52
CA LYS A 11 -6.18 -12.72 -2.91
C LYS A 11 -5.81 -12.64 -4.39
N GLU A 12 -6.78 -12.39 -5.27
CA GLU A 12 -6.53 -12.22 -6.72
C GLU A 12 -5.58 -11.04 -6.98
N PHE A 13 -5.78 -9.93 -6.29
CA PHE A 13 -4.95 -8.74 -6.43
C PHE A 13 -3.55 -8.92 -5.85
N HIS A 14 -3.44 -9.50 -4.64
CA HIS A 14 -2.20 -9.62 -3.89
C HIS A 14 -1.39 -10.89 -4.21
N GLY A 15 -2.04 -11.90 -4.81
CA GLY A 15 -1.44 -13.18 -5.18
C GLY A 15 -1.51 -14.28 -4.11
N HIS A 16 -1.76 -13.95 -2.85
CA HIS A 16 -1.91 -14.92 -1.76
C HIS A 16 -2.74 -14.34 -0.60
N ILE A 17 -3.14 -15.20 0.34
CA ILE A 17 -3.77 -14.78 1.59
C ILE A 17 -2.73 -14.77 2.70
N CYS A 18 -2.63 -13.66 3.42
CA CYS A 18 -1.77 -13.52 4.60
C CYS A 18 -2.43 -12.64 5.68
N PRO A 19 -1.95 -12.71 6.94
CA PRO A 19 -2.53 -11.94 8.04
C PRO A 19 -2.58 -10.42 7.77
N PHE A 20 -1.51 -9.82 7.27
CA PHE A 20 -1.46 -8.38 7.06
C PHE A 20 -2.38 -7.91 5.93
N LEU A 21 -2.63 -8.73 4.91
CA LEU A 21 -3.63 -8.44 3.88
C LEU A 21 -5.02 -8.29 4.52
N VAL A 22 -5.42 -9.25 5.36
CA VAL A 22 -6.73 -9.24 6.03
C VAL A 22 -6.82 -8.15 7.08
N LEU A 23 -5.74 -7.84 7.77
CA LEU A 23 -5.68 -6.71 8.71
C LEU A 23 -5.86 -5.36 8.01
N GLY A 24 -5.34 -5.20 6.80
CA GLY A 24 -5.58 -4.02 5.96
C GLY A 24 -7.06 -3.88 5.57
N LEU A 25 -7.69 -4.98 5.16
CA LEU A 25 -9.13 -5.03 4.91
C LEU A 25 -9.93 -4.63 6.16
N ARG A 26 -9.59 -5.22 7.31
CA ARG A 26 -10.29 -5.00 8.58
C ARG A 26 -10.12 -3.58 9.10
N ALA A 27 -8.92 -3.04 9.07
CA ALA A 27 -8.64 -1.66 9.46
C ALA A 27 -9.44 -0.66 8.62
N SER A 28 -9.51 -0.92 7.32
CA SER A 28 -10.30 -0.10 6.38
C SER A 28 -11.80 -0.20 6.67
N GLU A 29 -12.32 -1.41 6.91
CA GLU A 29 -13.73 -1.62 7.29
C GLU A 29 -14.09 -0.83 8.55
N ILE A 30 -13.24 -0.87 9.59
CA ILE A 30 -13.44 -0.13 10.83
C ILE A 30 -13.52 1.39 10.56
N ALA A 31 -12.54 1.92 9.81
CA ALA A 31 -12.49 3.34 9.49
C ALA A 31 -13.69 3.80 8.65
N MET A 32 -14.04 3.04 7.61
CA MET A 32 -15.16 3.35 6.72
C MET A 32 -16.49 3.31 7.45
N LYS A 33 -16.73 2.28 8.27
CA LYS A 33 -17.93 2.17 9.10
C LYS A 33 -18.07 3.35 10.05
N ARG A 34 -16.98 3.79 10.69
CA ARG A 34 -16.97 4.93 11.60
C ARG A 34 -17.25 6.26 10.90
N LEU A 35 -16.82 6.38 9.64
CA LEU A 35 -17.11 7.55 8.80
C LEU A 35 -18.48 7.49 8.11
N GLY A 36 -19.19 6.36 8.19
CA GLY A 36 -20.45 6.16 7.47
C GLY A 36 -20.28 6.21 5.94
N ILE A 37 -19.20 5.61 5.44
CA ILE A 37 -18.89 5.52 4.01
C ILE A 37 -18.76 4.07 3.58
N GLU A 38 -19.01 3.83 2.31
CA GLU A 38 -18.78 2.55 1.64
C GLU A 38 -17.54 2.62 0.76
N LYS A 39 -17.22 1.51 0.09
CA LYS A 39 -16.16 1.48 -0.92
C LYS A 39 -16.42 2.57 -1.98
N ALA A 40 -15.39 3.33 -2.32
CA ALA A 40 -15.49 4.39 -3.30
C ALA A 40 -16.02 3.88 -4.65
N ARG A 41 -17.07 4.51 -5.15
CA ARG A 41 -17.65 4.25 -6.47
C ARG A 41 -16.83 4.95 -7.55
N GLU A 42 -17.08 4.62 -8.80
CA GLU A 42 -16.38 5.21 -9.94
C GLU A 42 -16.38 6.74 -9.91
N SER A 43 -17.54 7.38 -9.70
CA SER A 43 -17.63 8.84 -9.60
C SER A 43 -16.83 9.43 -8.44
N GLU A 44 -16.76 8.73 -7.32
CA GLU A 44 -16.02 9.16 -6.13
C GLU A 44 -14.50 9.01 -6.29
N THR A 45 -14.05 7.99 -7.03
CA THR A 45 -12.64 7.83 -7.36
C THR A 45 -12.16 8.87 -8.38
N VAL A 46 -12.97 9.16 -9.39
CA VAL A 46 -12.68 10.22 -10.39
C VAL A 46 -12.64 11.60 -9.73
N ALA A 47 -13.55 11.86 -8.79
CA ALA A 47 -13.61 13.11 -8.05
C ALA A 47 -12.67 13.15 -6.83
N GLU A 48 -11.93 12.08 -6.55
CA GLU A 48 -11.06 11.92 -5.37
C GLU A 48 -11.79 12.26 -4.05
N GLU A 49 -13.07 11.87 -3.91
CA GLU A 49 -13.88 12.24 -2.74
C GLU A 49 -13.47 11.52 -1.45
N ILE A 50 -12.89 10.32 -1.58
CA ILE A 50 -12.35 9.52 -0.48
C ILE A 50 -10.86 9.34 -0.73
N LEU A 51 -10.07 9.63 0.31
CA LEU A 51 -8.63 9.42 0.30
C LEU A 51 -8.26 8.38 1.35
N ALA A 52 -7.35 7.48 1.00
CA ALA A 52 -6.69 6.57 1.93
C ALA A 52 -5.21 6.96 2.07
N ILE A 53 -4.77 7.20 3.30
CA ILE A 53 -3.38 7.52 3.62
C ILE A 53 -2.82 6.33 4.38
N ILE A 54 -1.89 5.59 3.76
CA ILE A 54 -1.22 4.43 4.35
C ILE A 54 0.15 4.81 4.89
N GLU A 55 0.55 4.16 5.98
CA GLU A 55 1.82 4.43 6.66
C GLU A 55 2.83 3.29 6.51
N CYS A 56 2.54 2.32 5.64
CA CYS A 56 3.41 1.17 5.34
C CYS A 56 3.33 0.78 3.87
N ASN A 57 4.36 0.05 3.42
CA ASN A 57 4.46 -0.52 2.09
C ASN A 57 4.62 -2.05 2.18
N ASN A 58 3.56 -2.74 2.59
CA ASN A 58 3.51 -4.19 2.70
C ASN A 58 2.09 -4.70 2.36
N CYS A 59 1.81 -5.98 2.61
CA CYS A 59 0.51 -6.62 2.32
C CYS A 59 -0.70 -5.86 2.90
N PHE A 60 -0.53 -5.15 4.01
CA PHE A 60 -1.59 -4.31 4.61
C PHE A 60 -2.08 -3.23 3.63
N ALA A 61 -1.17 -2.62 2.87
CA ALA A 61 -1.50 -1.60 1.88
C ALA A 61 -2.42 -2.14 0.77
N ASP A 62 -2.21 -3.38 0.32
CA ASP A 62 -3.07 -4.00 -0.69
C ASP A 62 -4.47 -4.28 -0.15
N GLY A 63 -4.57 -4.71 1.11
CA GLY A 63 -5.84 -4.82 1.80
C GLY A 63 -6.61 -3.50 1.84
N VAL A 64 -5.92 -2.39 2.13
CA VAL A 64 -6.52 -1.05 2.10
C VAL A 64 -7.03 -0.69 0.70
N GLN A 65 -6.23 -0.90 -0.34
CA GLN A 65 -6.61 -0.58 -1.72
C GLN A 65 -7.88 -1.31 -2.14
N ILE A 66 -7.95 -2.61 -1.84
CA ILE A 66 -9.11 -3.44 -2.20
C ILE A 66 -10.36 -3.05 -1.42
N ALA A 67 -10.24 -2.76 -0.12
CA ALA A 67 -11.37 -2.38 0.71
C ALA A 67 -11.95 -1.02 0.32
N THR A 68 -11.08 -0.03 0.10
CA THR A 68 -11.48 1.36 -0.10
C THR A 68 -11.75 1.73 -1.56
N GLY A 69 -11.10 1.05 -2.51
CA GLY A 69 -11.04 1.47 -3.91
C GLY A 69 -10.05 2.61 -4.17
N CYS A 70 -9.34 3.07 -3.14
CA CYS A 70 -8.27 4.07 -3.28
C CYS A 70 -6.98 3.37 -3.70
N THR A 71 -6.42 3.74 -4.84
CA THR A 71 -5.19 3.15 -5.39
C THR A 71 -4.18 4.23 -5.74
N LEU A 72 -2.90 3.83 -5.91
CA LEU A 72 -1.88 4.74 -6.43
C LEU A 72 -2.26 5.28 -7.82
N GLY A 73 -2.84 4.43 -8.66
CA GLY A 73 -3.18 4.78 -10.05
C GLY A 73 -4.33 5.76 -10.18
N ASN A 74 -5.30 5.76 -9.24
CA ASN A 74 -6.40 6.72 -9.25
C ASN A 74 -6.16 7.96 -8.36
N ASN A 75 -4.94 8.10 -7.83
CA ASN A 75 -4.49 9.20 -6.97
C ASN A 75 -5.25 9.36 -5.63
N CYS A 76 -6.10 8.40 -5.28
CA CYS A 76 -6.82 8.40 -4.01
C CYS A 76 -6.01 7.75 -2.87
N LEU A 77 -4.90 7.08 -3.16
CA LEU A 77 -4.01 6.49 -2.18
C LEU A 77 -2.75 7.35 -2.01
N ILE A 78 -2.48 7.75 -0.78
CA ILE A 78 -1.27 8.49 -0.40
C ILE A 78 -0.43 7.56 0.47
N TYR A 79 0.83 7.39 0.12
CA TYR A 79 1.77 6.61 0.92
C TYR A 79 2.71 7.54 1.70
N LEU A 80 2.74 7.35 3.01
CA LEU A 80 3.70 7.94 3.92
C LEU A 80 4.67 6.84 4.38
N ASP A 81 5.96 7.06 4.16
CA ASP A 81 7.00 6.09 4.55
C ASP A 81 7.30 6.20 6.05
N LEU A 82 6.38 5.71 6.89
CA LEU A 82 6.48 5.75 8.35
C LEU A 82 6.73 4.37 8.98
N GLY A 83 6.67 3.30 8.19
CA GLY A 83 6.88 1.92 8.65
C GLY A 83 5.84 1.42 9.66
N LYS A 84 4.61 1.98 9.66
CA LYS A 84 3.55 1.64 10.59
C LYS A 84 2.39 0.98 9.86
N ASN A 85 1.88 -0.14 10.35
CA ASN A 85 0.67 -0.77 9.83
C ASN A 85 -0.56 0.06 10.23
N ALA A 86 -0.78 1.14 9.53
CA ALA A 86 -1.85 2.10 9.77
C ALA A 86 -2.43 2.64 8.46
N VAL A 87 -3.71 2.96 8.52
CA VAL A 87 -4.43 3.67 7.48
C VAL A 87 -5.22 4.82 8.07
N THR A 88 -5.23 5.96 7.40
CA THR A 88 -6.17 7.05 7.65
C THR A 88 -7.10 7.17 6.45
N ILE A 89 -8.39 6.97 6.64
CA ILE A 89 -9.40 7.19 5.60
C ILE A 89 -10.03 8.55 5.84
N VAL A 90 -10.12 9.36 4.79
CA VAL A 90 -10.55 10.76 4.86
C VAL A 90 -11.64 11.02 3.83
N ARG A 91 -12.65 11.79 4.24
CA ARG A 91 -13.64 12.36 3.33
C ARG A 91 -13.22 13.77 2.92
N ARG A 92 -13.03 14.00 1.64
CA ARG A 92 -12.58 15.32 1.11
C ARG A 92 -13.56 16.46 1.41
N SER A 93 -14.85 16.20 1.41
CA SER A 93 -15.88 17.22 1.61
C SER A 93 -15.78 18.00 2.93
N ASN A 94 -15.17 17.44 3.97
CA ASN A 94 -15.04 18.06 5.27
C ASN A 94 -13.68 17.82 5.96
N TRP A 95 -12.78 17.07 5.30
CA TRP A 95 -11.44 16.70 5.77
C TRP A 95 -11.42 15.98 7.12
N LYS A 96 -12.55 15.38 7.49
CA LYS A 96 -12.64 14.47 8.63
C LYS A 96 -12.22 13.08 8.19
N GLY A 97 -11.50 12.40 9.06
CA GLY A 97 -11.00 11.05 8.81
C GLY A 97 -10.96 10.22 10.07
N VAL A 98 -10.68 8.95 9.88
CA VAL A 98 -10.41 7.99 10.94
C VAL A 98 -9.10 7.32 10.65
N ARG A 99 -8.18 7.39 11.60
CA ARG A 99 -6.92 6.67 11.59
C ARG A 99 -7.04 5.38 12.39
N VAL A 100 -6.65 4.28 11.78
CA VAL A 100 -6.66 2.94 12.40
C VAL A 100 -5.24 2.39 12.32
N TYR A 101 -4.61 2.19 13.48
CA TYR A 101 -3.26 1.65 13.63
C TYR A 101 -3.33 0.28 14.29
N LEU A 102 -2.66 -0.72 13.72
CA LEU A 102 -2.53 -2.06 14.28
C LEU A 102 -1.54 -2.06 15.46
N ASP A 103 -1.98 -2.51 16.62
CA ASP A 103 -1.05 -2.84 17.72
C ASP A 103 -0.32 -4.15 17.41
N GLY A 104 0.90 -4.03 16.89
CA GLY A 104 1.69 -5.18 16.48
C GLY A 104 2.08 -6.10 17.63
N ASN A 105 2.30 -5.58 18.83
CA ASN A 105 2.62 -6.40 20.00
C ASN A 105 1.41 -7.21 20.43
N LYS A 106 0.24 -6.56 20.52
CA LYS A 106 -1.01 -7.26 20.85
C LYS A 106 -1.35 -8.31 19.80
N PHE A 107 -1.18 -7.99 18.51
CA PHE A 107 -1.38 -8.92 17.41
C PHE A 107 -0.48 -10.15 17.54
N ASN A 108 0.83 -9.94 17.70
CA ASN A 108 1.79 -11.03 17.81
C ASN A 108 1.49 -11.93 19.02
N ASN A 109 1.24 -11.35 20.19
CA ASN A 109 0.97 -12.09 21.39
C ASN A 109 -0.36 -12.87 21.35
N THR A 110 -1.32 -12.43 20.52
CA THR A 110 -2.64 -13.06 20.44
C THR A 110 -2.69 -14.17 19.39
N TYR A 111 -2.03 -14.00 18.26
CA TYR A 111 -2.22 -14.85 17.08
C TYR A 111 -1.03 -15.74 16.75
N PHE A 112 0.17 -15.45 17.27
CA PHE A 112 1.37 -16.24 17.04
C PHE A 112 1.85 -16.89 18.33
N ASN A 113 2.35 -18.11 18.18
CA ASN A 113 3.06 -18.82 19.23
C ASN A 113 4.57 -18.91 18.90
N GLU A 114 5.33 -19.55 19.80
CA GLU A 114 6.78 -19.69 19.63
C GLU A 114 7.16 -20.53 18.41
N GLU A 115 6.36 -21.55 18.07
CA GLU A 115 6.57 -22.41 16.90
C GLU A 115 6.36 -21.61 15.61
N ASP A 116 5.28 -20.80 15.56
CA ASP A 116 5.01 -19.90 14.43
C ASP A 116 6.17 -18.92 14.20
N SER A 117 6.72 -18.37 15.28
CA SER A 117 7.85 -17.42 15.22
C SER A 117 9.12 -18.09 14.71
N LYS A 118 9.44 -19.30 15.18
CA LYS A 118 10.60 -20.07 14.69
C LYS A 118 10.46 -20.45 13.21
N LEU A 119 9.25 -20.84 12.81
CA LEU A 119 8.97 -21.19 11.42
C LEU A 119 9.09 -19.97 10.50
N PHE A 120 8.57 -18.83 10.93
CA PHE A 120 8.72 -17.57 10.22
C PHE A 120 10.19 -17.16 10.08
N GLU A 121 10.94 -17.24 11.16
CA GLU A 121 12.38 -16.92 11.15
C GLU A 121 13.14 -17.81 10.15
N LYS A 122 12.88 -19.12 10.18
CA LYS A 122 13.53 -20.10 9.30
C LYS A 122 13.20 -19.84 7.83
N VAL A 123 11.91 -19.69 7.52
CA VAL A 123 11.44 -19.63 6.12
C VAL A 123 11.63 -18.22 5.52
N VAL A 124 11.26 -17.16 6.26
CA VAL A 124 11.18 -15.81 5.69
C VAL A 124 12.47 -15.03 5.93
N ILE A 125 12.97 -15.05 7.17
CA ILE A 125 14.13 -14.22 7.53
C ILE A 125 15.43 -14.86 7.04
N LYS A 126 15.66 -16.14 7.41
CA LYS A 126 16.89 -16.85 7.05
C LYS A 126 16.86 -17.44 5.65
N ARG A 127 15.66 -17.66 5.08
CA ARG A 127 15.45 -18.33 3.77
C ARG A 127 16.07 -19.72 3.69
N GLU A 128 16.01 -20.45 4.81
CA GLU A 128 16.53 -21.81 4.98
C GLU A 128 15.40 -22.86 5.04
N GLY A 129 14.14 -22.44 4.78
CA GLY A 129 12.98 -23.31 4.74
C GLY A 129 13.07 -24.31 3.58
N LYS A 130 12.56 -25.52 3.82
CA LYS A 130 12.26 -26.52 2.77
C LYS A 130 10.81 -26.36 2.33
N ASP A 131 10.44 -26.99 1.22
CA ASP A 131 9.07 -26.97 0.68
C ASP A 131 8.00 -27.29 1.73
N GLU A 132 8.27 -28.26 2.63
CA GLU A 132 7.38 -28.64 3.73
C GLU A 132 7.22 -27.50 4.77
N ASP A 133 8.30 -26.77 5.07
CA ASP A 133 8.27 -25.61 6.00
C ASP A 133 7.48 -24.45 5.39
N GLU A 134 7.67 -24.21 4.09
CA GLU A 134 6.95 -23.18 3.35
C GLU A 134 5.44 -23.50 3.30
N GLU A 135 5.08 -24.75 3.01
CA GLU A 135 3.69 -25.18 3.00
C GLU A 135 3.04 -25.07 4.38
N LYS A 136 3.75 -25.48 5.44
CA LYS A 136 3.30 -25.34 6.84
C LYS A 136 3.06 -23.87 7.21
N LEU A 137 3.99 -22.99 6.85
CA LEU A 137 3.87 -21.56 7.11
C LEU A 137 2.69 -20.95 6.36
N ARG A 138 2.54 -21.26 5.07
CA ARG A 138 1.44 -20.79 4.24
C ARG A 138 0.08 -21.22 4.80
N LYS A 139 -0.05 -22.48 5.20
CA LYS A 139 -1.26 -22.99 5.84
C LYS A 139 -1.58 -22.24 7.12
N ARG A 140 -0.59 -22.10 7.99
CA ARG A 140 -0.73 -21.38 9.27
C ARG A 140 -1.12 -19.91 9.07
N TRP A 141 -0.49 -19.22 8.14
CA TRP A 141 -0.84 -17.84 7.81
C TRP A 141 -2.25 -17.70 7.27
N THR A 142 -2.68 -18.65 6.47
CA THR A 142 -4.06 -18.67 5.96
C THR A 142 -5.07 -18.84 7.09
N GLU A 143 -4.81 -19.74 8.03
CA GLU A 143 -5.65 -19.95 9.22
C GLU A 143 -5.75 -18.67 10.07
N ILE A 144 -4.61 -18.03 10.35
CA ILE A 144 -4.57 -16.77 11.09
C ILE A 144 -5.33 -15.68 10.31
N ALA A 145 -5.08 -15.56 9.01
CA ALA A 145 -5.75 -14.58 8.17
C ALA A 145 -7.27 -14.69 8.22
N PHE A 146 -7.82 -15.90 8.13
CA PHE A 146 -9.26 -16.10 8.26
C PHE A 146 -9.80 -15.76 9.65
N SER A 147 -9.05 -16.06 10.72
CA SER A 147 -9.45 -15.66 12.07
C SER A 147 -9.52 -14.15 12.26
N LEU A 148 -8.75 -13.39 11.46
CA LEU A 148 -8.69 -11.92 11.49
C LEU A 148 -9.84 -11.24 10.74
N MET A 149 -10.67 -11.95 9.99
CA MET A 149 -11.85 -11.37 9.33
C MET A 149 -12.77 -10.64 10.30
N ASN A 150 -12.80 -11.09 11.54
CA ASN A 150 -13.57 -10.48 12.63
C ASN A 150 -12.66 -10.03 13.77
N ALA A 151 -11.45 -9.60 13.46
CA ALA A 151 -10.52 -9.11 14.47
C ALA A 151 -11.19 -8.02 15.34
N PRO A 152 -11.07 -8.11 16.66
CA PRO A 152 -11.72 -7.16 17.57
C PRO A 152 -11.11 -5.77 17.41
N GLU A 153 -11.93 -4.73 17.65
CA GLU A 153 -11.47 -3.34 17.47
C GLU A 153 -10.36 -2.95 18.46
N ASP A 154 -10.29 -3.60 19.60
CA ASP A 154 -9.25 -3.38 20.59
C ASP A 154 -7.85 -3.86 20.18
N LEU A 155 -7.75 -4.58 19.03
CA LEU A 155 -6.48 -4.88 18.36
C LEU A 155 -5.90 -3.63 17.68
N PHE A 156 -6.70 -2.59 17.51
CA PHE A 156 -6.34 -1.37 16.81
C PHE A 156 -6.45 -0.15 17.72
N LYS A 157 -5.54 0.80 17.53
CA LYS A 157 -5.74 2.16 18.02
C LYS A 157 -6.52 2.94 16.98
N ILE A 158 -7.70 3.42 17.34
CA ILE A 158 -8.64 4.12 16.46
C ILE A 158 -8.73 5.57 16.90
N GLU A 159 -8.49 6.51 15.99
CA GLU A 159 -8.45 7.94 16.27
C GLU A 159 -9.27 8.70 15.24
N ASP A 160 -10.21 9.54 15.69
CA ASP A 160 -10.86 10.52 14.82
C ASP A 160 -9.88 11.66 14.55
N VAL A 161 -9.70 12.01 13.30
CA VAL A 161 -8.73 13.01 12.87
C VAL A 161 -9.37 14.05 11.94
N LYS A 162 -8.77 15.22 11.90
CA LYS A 162 -9.01 16.21 10.87
C LYS A 162 -7.67 16.56 10.24
N ILE A 163 -7.57 16.44 8.94
CA ILE A 163 -6.34 16.77 8.20
C ILE A 163 -6.46 18.10 7.48
N ALA A 164 -5.33 18.69 7.12
CA ALA A 164 -5.30 19.83 6.22
C ALA A 164 -5.82 19.44 4.84
N GLU A 165 -6.32 20.42 4.09
CA GLU A 165 -6.78 20.21 2.72
C GLU A 165 -5.61 19.74 1.84
N ILE A 166 -5.87 18.71 1.04
CA ILE A 166 -4.95 18.18 0.05
C ILE A 166 -5.52 18.53 -1.33
N GLU A 167 -4.73 19.17 -2.16
CA GLU A 167 -5.13 19.47 -3.54
C GLU A 167 -5.44 18.17 -4.30
N ARG A 168 -6.31 18.28 -5.31
CA ARG A 168 -6.52 17.17 -6.25
C ARG A 168 -5.26 16.94 -7.07
N ALA A 169 -5.05 15.72 -7.54
CA ALA A 169 -3.92 15.38 -8.36
C ALA A 169 -3.89 16.25 -9.62
N PRO A 170 -2.85 17.06 -9.84
CA PRO A 170 -2.77 17.95 -10.99
C PRO A 170 -2.48 17.16 -12.26
N ILE A 171 -3.07 17.61 -13.37
CA ILE A 171 -2.78 17.08 -14.70
C ILE A 171 -1.71 17.98 -15.33
N PHE A 172 -0.60 17.38 -15.72
CA PHE A 172 0.51 18.08 -16.39
C PHE A 172 0.58 17.71 -17.87
N GLU A 173 0.98 18.68 -18.70
CA GLU A 173 1.32 18.41 -20.10
C GLU A 173 2.52 17.45 -20.21
N SER A 174 2.56 16.72 -21.33
CA SER A 174 3.70 15.87 -21.67
C SER A 174 4.63 16.60 -22.64
N ILE A 175 5.93 16.54 -22.36
CA ILE A 175 6.97 17.13 -23.18
C ILE A 175 7.87 16.03 -23.74
N ARG A 176 8.27 16.17 -25.00
CA ARG A 176 9.17 15.22 -25.65
C ARG A 176 10.61 15.46 -25.21
N CYS A 177 11.26 14.40 -24.75
CA CYS A 177 12.69 14.42 -24.43
C CYS A 177 13.50 14.50 -25.75
N GLU A 178 14.39 15.47 -25.84
CA GLU A 178 15.21 15.68 -27.05
C GLU A 178 16.32 14.63 -27.23
N LYS A 179 16.63 13.84 -26.20
CA LYS A 179 17.64 12.77 -26.29
C LYS A 179 17.05 11.44 -26.69
N CYS A 180 15.98 10.96 -26.02
CA CYS A 180 15.38 9.66 -26.29
C CYS A 180 14.10 9.71 -27.15
N GLY A 181 13.53 10.88 -27.37
CA GLY A 181 12.31 11.07 -28.13
C GLY A 181 11.02 10.66 -27.41
N GLU A 182 11.08 10.17 -26.19
CA GLU A 182 9.92 9.75 -25.41
C GLU A 182 9.18 10.95 -24.78
N LEU A 183 7.85 10.83 -24.65
CA LEU A 183 7.05 11.79 -23.90
C LEU A 183 7.18 11.53 -22.40
N ALA A 184 7.45 12.59 -21.65
CA ALA A 184 7.46 12.56 -20.20
C ALA A 184 6.66 13.75 -19.65
N MET A 185 6.05 13.54 -18.48
CA MET A 185 5.35 14.60 -17.75
C MET A 185 6.29 15.80 -17.57
N LYS A 186 5.81 17.01 -17.79
CA LYS A 186 6.60 18.28 -17.70
C LYS A 186 7.42 18.38 -16.42
N THR A 187 6.87 17.92 -15.29
CA THR A 187 7.56 17.93 -13.98
C THR A 187 8.74 16.95 -13.90
N ARG A 188 8.96 16.13 -14.92
CA ARG A 188 10.05 15.14 -15.05
C ARG A 188 10.97 15.45 -16.24
N ILE A 189 10.84 16.67 -16.81
CA ILE A 189 11.70 17.20 -17.86
C ILE A 189 12.53 18.34 -17.26
N PHE A 190 13.82 18.33 -17.56
CA PHE A 190 14.79 19.31 -17.11
C PHE A 190 15.51 19.90 -18.31
N GLU A 191 15.78 21.20 -18.26
CA GLU A 191 16.59 21.87 -19.27
C GLU A 191 18.06 21.79 -18.85
N ILE A 192 18.86 21.09 -19.65
CA ILE A 192 20.30 20.91 -19.47
C ILE A 192 21.00 21.32 -20.74
N ASN A 193 21.85 22.33 -20.66
CA ASN A 193 22.57 22.88 -21.83
C ASN A 193 21.64 23.24 -23.01
N GLY A 194 20.51 23.86 -22.70
CA GLY A 194 19.51 24.27 -23.69
C GLY A 194 18.67 23.11 -24.28
N LYS A 195 18.80 21.89 -23.79
CA LYS A 195 18.01 20.75 -24.22
C LYS A 195 17.06 20.26 -23.14
N LYS A 196 15.84 19.91 -23.55
CA LYS A 196 14.80 19.33 -22.68
C LYS A 196 15.01 17.84 -22.54
N LEU A 197 15.47 17.37 -21.37
CA LEU A 197 15.84 15.98 -21.11
C LEU A 197 14.98 15.39 -19.98
N CYS A 198 14.55 14.12 -20.14
CA CYS A 198 13.84 13.40 -19.09
C CYS A 198 14.80 12.87 -18.01
N LEU A 199 14.27 12.51 -16.85
CA LEU A 199 15.04 12.01 -15.69
C LEU A 199 15.99 10.86 -16.05
N SER A 200 15.52 9.89 -16.83
CA SER A 200 16.38 8.75 -17.24
C SER A 200 17.55 9.19 -18.14
N CYS A 201 17.33 10.18 -18.99
CA CYS A 201 18.39 10.69 -19.88
C CYS A 201 19.45 11.55 -19.18
N ILE A 202 19.13 12.06 -18.01
CA ILE A 202 20.10 12.77 -17.13
C ILE A 202 20.66 11.88 -16.02
N GLY A 203 20.38 10.56 -16.05
CA GLY A 203 20.92 9.58 -15.11
C GLY A 203 20.20 9.53 -13.75
N LYS A 204 19.01 10.11 -13.63
CA LYS A 204 18.22 10.09 -12.40
C LYS A 204 17.09 9.05 -12.53
N CYS A 205 17.37 7.81 -12.15
CA CYS A 205 16.41 6.69 -12.13
C CYS A 205 16.32 6.13 -10.71
N GLU A 206 15.67 6.87 -9.84
CA GLU A 206 15.50 6.45 -8.44
C GLU A 206 14.11 5.87 -8.23
N ALA A 207 14.02 4.73 -7.52
CA ALA A 207 12.75 4.19 -7.09
C ALA A 207 12.20 5.04 -5.93
N ILE A 208 10.95 5.51 -6.07
CA ILE A 208 10.26 6.27 -5.00
C ILE A 208 9.46 5.32 -4.11
N VAL A 209 8.93 4.25 -4.68
CA VAL A 209 8.16 3.21 -3.97
C VAL A 209 8.64 1.82 -4.39
N GLY A 210 8.76 0.93 -3.45
CA GLY A 210 9.12 -0.47 -3.68
C GLY A 210 9.98 -1.05 -2.57
N ARG A 211 9.96 -2.36 -2.39
CA ARG A 211 10.82 -3.14 -1.47
C ARG A 211 10.85 -2.69 0.01
N GLY A 212 9.82 -2.00 0.49
CA GLY A 212 9.67 -1.57 1.88
C GLY A 212 10.55 -0.39 2.31
N ILE A 213 11.71 -0.16 1.68
CA ILE A 213 12.61 0.97 1.94
C ILE A 213 12.82 1.73 0.64
N VAL A 214 12.52 3.02 0.67
CA VAL A 214 12.38 3.82 -0.55
C VAL A 214 13.61 4.65 -0.87
N SER A 215 14.20 5.29 0.13
CA SER A 215 15.16 6.39 -0.05
C SER A 215 16.56 5.95 -0.47
N GLU A 216 16.94 4.69 -0.27
CA GLU A 216 18.31 4.22 -0.48
C GLU A 216 18.46 3.21 -1.64
N PHE A 217 17.33 2.85 -2.29
CA PHE A 217 17.35 1.82 -3.31
C PHE A 217 17.41 2.42 -4.72
N LYS A 218 18.56 2.32 -5.36
CA LYS A 218 18.75 2.65 -6.79
C LYS A 218 18.52 1.40 -7.63
N ILE A 219 17.54 1.44 -8.52
CA ILE A 219 17.39 0.42 -9.56
C ILE A 219 18.34 0.78 -10.70
N PRO A 220 19.34 -0.05 -11.01
CA PRO A 220 20.17 0.16 -12.18
C PRO A 220 19.32 -0.09 -13.44
N PHE A 221 18.75 0.98 -13.98
CA PHE A 221 18.03 0.90 -15.24
C PHE A 221 19.05 1.05 -16.36
N ILE A 222 19.52 -0.10 -16.89
CA ILE A 222 20.40 -0.14 -18.04
C ILE A 222 19.51 -0.16 -19.28
N ARG A 223 19.46 0.94 -20.02
CA ARG A 223 18.99 0.89 -21.41
C ARG A 223 20.07 0.25 -22.24
N SER A 224 19.71 -0.82 -22.98
CA SER A 224 20.59 -1.30 -24.04
C SER A 224 20.87 -0.12 -24.97
N GLU A 225 22.11 0.29 -25.08
CA GLU A 225 22.51 1.14 -26.18
C GLU A 225 22.11 0.36 -27.45
N LYS A 226 21.30 0.98 -28.30
CA LYS A 226 21.05 0.41 -29.62
C LYS A 226 22.40 0.36 -30.32
N LEU A 227 22.93 -0.83 -30.47
CA LEU A 227 24.01 -1.15 -31.39
C LEU A 227 23.68 -0.68 -32.80
#